data_3a092df9d69a52330ac495f445969a23
#
_entry.id   3a092df9d69a52330ac495f445969a23
#
_cell.length_a   1.000
_cell.length_b   1.000
_cell.length_c   1.000
_cell.angle_alpha   90.00
_cell.angle_beta   90.00
_cell.angle_gamma   90.00
#
_symmetry.space_group_name_H-M   'P 1'
#
loop_
_entity.id
_entity.type
_entity.pdbx_description
1 polymer ?
#
loop_
_entity_poly.entity_id
_entity_poly.type
_entity_poly.pdbx_seq_one_letter_code
_entity_poly.pdbx_strand_id
1 'polypeptide(L)'
;MGSSRPALSCLPNYFSYDRPNYIPTTAALVRTWLKRSKAYATACGKKNGRLLAHMTTIDAARDMDSIRAALGQKQITYYGFSYGTYLGQVYSTLFPSHVRRLVMDSNVDPRDVWYKANLNQDVAFNRNIKIWFAWLAKYHKIYHLGSTEKAVQKLFYREERLLLKHPAGGVIGPDEWVDVFLYAGYYEQTWLQLGSAFAGFVHKNDWKTVKDLFDSDDTPGDDNGFAVYNAVQCTDVQWPLSWAKWARDNWATFKKAPFQTWGNAWFNAPCLYWPAKAHKPLRIDGSKVHSALLIDETLDAATPFPGSLEVRSLFPNAVLLAEPGGTTHADSLSGDLCVDNTIANYLALGQLPARVAGNGPDMQCKPLPVPVPTSASSAAHAASGAAAAARLVSLAQ
;
A
#
# COMPACT_ATOMS: atom_id res chain seq x y z
N MET A 1 1.55 -6.96 -8.38
CA MET A 1 0.73 -8.18 -8.62
C MET A 1 -0.10 -7.98 -9.89
N GLY A 2 -0.60 -9.06 -10.53
CA GLY A 2 -1.54 -8.90 -11.63
C GLY A 2 -0.95 -8.91 -13.04
N SER A 3 0.34 -9.22 -13.21
CA SER A 3 0.99 -9.28 -14.53
C SER A 3 1.01 -10.68 -15.16
N SER A 4 0.62 -11.72 -14.41
CA SER A 4 0.67 -13.11 -14.89
C SER A 4 -0.41 -13.42 -15.91
N ARG A 5 -0.15 -14.38 -16.81
CA ARG A 5 -1.10 -14.89 -17.80
C ARG A 5 -1.36 -16.38 -17.57
N PRO A 6 -2.64 -16.85 -17.59
CA PRO A 6 -3.86 -16.05 -17.72
C PRO A 6 -4.08 -15.15 -16.50
N ALA A 7 -4.66 -13.96 -16.71
CA ALA A 7 -4.95 -13.01 -15.66
C ALA A 7 -6.09 -13.52 -14.77
N LEU A 8 -5.95 -13.38 -13.45
CA LEU A 8 -7.06 -13.59 -12.52
C LEU A 8 -8.03 -12.40 -12.66
N SER A 9 -9.29 -12.67 -12.86
CA SER A 9 -10.35 -11.66 -12.93
C SER A 9 -11.65 -12.22 -12.39
N CYS A 10 -12.40 -11.41 -11.66
CA CYS A 10 -13.66 -11.76 -11.02
C CYS A 10 -14.82 -10.93 -11.58
N LEU A 11 -14.81 -9.62 -11.34
CA LEU A 11 -15.78 -8.64 -11.84
C LEU A 11 -15.04 -7.38 -12.29
N PRO A 12 -14.65 -7.25 -13.57
CA PRO A 12 -13.81 -6.15 -14.06
C PRO A 12 -14.30 -4.73 -13.73
N ASN A 13 -15.62 -4.54 -13.63
CA ASN A 13 -16.23 -3.23 -13.33
C ASN A 13 -16.56 -3.05 -11.83
N TYR A 14 -15.91 -3.79 -10.92
CA TYR A 14 -16.16 -3.64 -9.48
C TYR A 14 -15.80 -2.25 -8.98
N PHE A 15 -14.67 -1.71 -9.43
CA PHE A 15 -14.23 -0.33 -9.23
C PHE A 15 -14.60 0.53 -10.46
N SER A 16 -15.90 0.74 -10.67
CA SER A 16 -16.41 1.73 -11.61
C SER A 16 -16.57 3.09 -10.92
N TYR A 17 -16.94 4.11 -11.67
CA TYR A 17 -17.22 5.44 -11.15
C TYR A 17 -18.51 5.50 -10.32
N ASP A 18 -18.63 6.58 -9.52
CA ASP A 18 -19.81 6.92 -8.71
C ASP A 18 -20.28 5.72 -7.87
N ARG A 19 -19.36 5.17 -7.12
CA ARG A 19 -19.62 4.06 -6.22
C ARG A 19 -20.51 4.49 -5.05
N PRO A 20 -21.21 3.54 -4.38
CA PRO A 20 -21.91 3.85 -3.14
C PRO A 20 -20.92 4.38 -2.10
N ASN A 21 -21.30 5.48 -1.40
CA ASN A 21 -20.41 6.11 -0.42
C ASN A 21 -19.76 5.09 0.53
N TYR A 22 -18.46 5.18 0.69
CA TYR A 22 -17.67 4.34 1.59
C TYR A 22 -18.16 4.46 3.04
N ILE A 23 -18.49 5.66 3.52
CA ILE A 23 -18.90 5.85 4.89
C ILE A 23 -20.32 5.30 5.09
N PRO A 24 -20.52 4.15 5.77
CA PRO A 24 -21.79 3.45 5.82
C PRO A 24 -22.72 4.06 6.87
N THR A 25 -23.17 5.28 6.63
CA THR A 25 -24.02 6.05 7.55
C THR A 25 -25.43 5.50 7.69
N THR A 26 -25.87 4.61 6.80
CA THR A 26 -27.20 4.00 6.83
C THR A 26 -27.14 2.48 6.70
N ALA A 27 -28.12 1.78 7.25
CA ALA A 27 -28.26 0.34 7.10
C ALA A 27 -28.41 -0.07 5.61
N ALA A 28 -28.94 0.79 4.76
CA ALA A 28 -29.04 0.55 3.32
C ALA A 28 -27.66 0.51 2.66
N LEU A 29 -26.79 1.48 2.94
CA LEU A 29 -25.40 1.50 2.46
C LEU A 29 -24.61 0.26 2.93
N VAL A 30 -24.74 -0.09 4.21
CA VAL A 30 -24.13 -1.34 4.73
C VAL A 30 -24.57 -2.55 3.90
N ARG A 31 -25.89 -2.71 3.70
CA ARG A 31 -26.40 -3.85 2.89
C ARG A 31 -25.90 -3.82 1.45
N THR A 32 -25.79 -2.64 0.85
CA THR A 32 -25.28 -2.48 -0.51
C THR A 32 -23.84 -2.95 -0.61
N TRP A 33 -22.97 -2.49 0.27
CA TRP A 33 -21.57 -2.89 0.27
C TRP A 33 -21.36 -4.38 0.58
N LEU A 34 -22.06 -4.93 1.58
CA LEU A 34 -22.01 -6.36 1.86
C LEU A 34 -22.48 -7.22 0.68
N LYS A 35 -23.54 -6.78 -0.03
CA LYS A 35 -24.01 -7.44 -1.26
C LYS A 35 -22.95 -7.39 -2.37
N ARG A 36 -22.32 -6.22 -2.58
CA ARG A 36 -21.22 -6.05 -3.57
C ARG A 36 -20.04 -6.95 -3.24
N SER A 37 -19.55 -6.93 -2.01
CA SER A 37 -18.42 -7.76 -1.55
C SER A 37 -18.71 -9.26 -1.70
N LYS A 38 -19.92 -9.69 -1.33
CA LYS A 38 -20.36 -11.08 -1.53
C LYS A 38 -20.44 -11.47 -3.00
N ALA A 39 -20.94 -10.57 -3.84
CA ALA A 39 -21.03 -10.80 -5.30
C ALA A 39 -19.63 -10.96 -5.90
N TYR A 40 -18.67 -10.11 -5.49
CA TYR A 40 -17.28 -10.20 -5.94
C TYR A 40 -16.65 -11.55 -5.56
N ALA A 41 -16.66 -11.90 -4.27
CA ALA A 41 -16.14 -13.19 -3.78
C ALA A 41 -16.80 -14.39 -4.48
N THR A 42 -18.12 -14.34 -4.70
CA THR A 42 -18.86 -15.39 -5.42
C THR A 42 -18.41 -15.51 -6.88
N ALA A 43 -18.20 -14.37 -7.56
CA ALA A 43 -17.72 -14.36 -8.94
C ALA A 43 -16.30 -14.92 -9.06
N CYS A 44 -15.41 -14.55 -8.11
CA CYS A 44 -14.08 -15.13 -8.01
C CYS A 44 -14.12 -16.65 -7.89
N GLY A 45 -14.94 -17.19 -6.98
CA GLY A 45 -15.10 -18.62 -6.78
C GLY A 45 -15.63 -19.36 -8.00
N LYS A 46 -16.63 -18.79 -8.69
CA LYS A 46 -17.20 -19.40 -9.90
C LYS A 46 -16.22 -19.46 -11.05
N LYS A 47 -15.44 -18.41 -11.27
CA LYS A 47 -14.49 -18.31 -12.40
C LYS A 47 -13.20 -19.06 -12.14
N ASN A 48 -12.70 -19.03 -10.90
CA ASN A 48 -11.31 -19.38 -10.58
C ASN A 48 -11.19 -20.41 -9.43
N GLY A 49 -12.26 -21.08 -9.05
CA GLY A 49 -12.41 -21.81 -7.78
C GLY A 49 -11.21 -22.67 -7.35
N ARG A 50 -10.68 -23.53 -8.23
CA ARG A 50 -9.51 -24.36 -7.92
C ARG A 50 -8.22 -23.55 -7.74
N LEU A 51 -8.03 -22.52 -8.55
CA LEU A 51 -6.85 -21.67 -8.49
C LEU A 51 -6.79 -20.89 -7.17
N LEU A 52 -7.93 -20.39 -6.68
CA LEU A 52 -7.98 -19.61 -5.44
C LEU A 52 -7.42 -20.36 -4.22
N ALA A 53 -7.55 -21.69 -4.18
CA ALA A 53 -7.02 -22.52 -3.09
C ALA A 53 -5.47 -22.55 -3.05
N HIS A 54 -4.82 -22.15 -4.14
CA HIS A 54 -3.37 -22.11 -4.29
C HIS A 54 -2.82 -20.68 -4.42
N MET A 55 -3.65 -19.68 -4.20
CA MET A 55 -3.24 -18.28 -4.19
C MET A 55 -2.80 -17.86 -2.79
N THR A 56 -1.77 -18.53 -2.25
CA THR A 56 -1.20 -18.20 -0.95
C THR A 56 0.24 -17.73 -1.08
N THR A 57 0.70 -16.94 -0.10
CA THR A 57 2.12 -16.54 -0.02
C THR A 57 3.04 -17.76 0.13
N ILE A 58 2.58 -18.82 0.80
CA ILE A 58 3.34 -20.08 0.92
C ILE A 58 3.48 -20.77 -0.44
N ASP A 59 2.42 -20.82 -1.24
CA ASP A 59 2.50 -21.42 -2.58
C ASP A 59 3.41 -20.60 -3.49
N ALA A 60 3.29 -19.26 -3.46
CA ALA A 60 4.19 -18.36 -4.20
C ALA A 60 5.67 -18.58 -3.80
N ALA A 61 5.96 -18.74 -2.51
CA ALA A 61 7.31 -19.04 -2.04
C ALA A 61 7.83 -20.41 -2.53
N ARG A 62 6.96 -21.42 -2.58
CA ARG A 62 7.32 -22.74 -3.14
C ARG A 62 7.53 -22.69 -4.65
N ASP A 63 6.73 -21.92 -5.37
CA ASP A 63 6.91 -21.71 -6.81
C ASP A 63 8.25 -21.04 -7.10
N MET A 64 8.63 -20.03 -6.31
CA MET A 64 9.95 -19.40 -6.40
C MET A 64 11.08 -20.42 -6.19
N ASP A 65 10.95 -21.30 -5.20
CA ASP A 65 11.97 -22.34 -4.98
C ASP A 65 12.02 -23.37 -6.11
N SER A 66 10.87 -23.70 -6.68
CA SER A 66 10.79 -24.57 -7.86
C SER A 66 11.47 -23.94 -9.08
N ILE A 67 11.27 -22.62 -9.29
CA ILE A 67 11.97 -21.86 -10.34
C ILE A 67 13.47 -21.82 -10.09
N ARG A 68 13.90 -21.55 -8.85
CA ARG A 68 15.31 -21.61 -8.46
C ARG A 68 15.94 -22.98 -8.83
N ALA A 69 15.26 -24.06 -8.46
CA ALA A 69 15.74 -25.42 -8.74
C ALA A 69 15.79 -25.71 -10.25
N ALA A 70 14.76 -25.32 -11.01
CA ALA A 70 14.70 -25.51 -12.46
C ALA A 70 15.83 -24.73 -13.19
N LEU A 71 16.24 -23.58 -12.64
CA LEU A 71 17.37 -22.80 -13.15
C LEU A 71 18.75 -23.33 -12.68
N GLY A 72 18.80 -24.44 -11.94
CA GLY A 72 20.03 -25.02 -11.40
C GLY A 72 20.74 -24.15 -10.37
N GLN A 73 20.04 -23.15 -9.80
CA GLN A 73 20.62 -22.22 -8.83
C GLN A 73 20.64 -22.84 -7.43
N LYS A 74 21.78 -22.80 -6.73
CA LYS A 74 21.86 -23.22 -5.32
C LYS A 74 21.13 -22.27 -4.42
N GLN A 75 21.21 -20.97 -4.67
CA GLN A 75 20.65 -19.90 -3.90
C GLN A 75 20.15 -18.79 -4.80
N ILE A 76 19.18 -18.01 -4.33
CA ILE A 76 18.71 -16.77 -4.98
C ILE A 76 19.06 -15.54 -4.15
N THR A 77 19.19 -14.41 -4.83
CA THR A 77 19.13 -13.08 -4.21
C THR A 77 17.71 -12.59 -4.34
N TYR A 78 17.14 -12.19 -3.23
CA TYR A 78 15.77 -11.68 -3.16
C TYR A 78 15.76 -10.19 -2.83
N TYR A 79 14.93 -9.44 -3.53
CA TYR A 79 14.63 -8.05 -3.26
C TYR A 79 13.12 -7.88 -3.29
N GLY A 80 12.52 -7.43 -2.20
CA GLY A 80 11.08 -7.27 -2.09
C GLY A 80 10.69 -5.94 -1.45
N PHE A 81 9.64 -5.34 -2.00
CA PHE A 81 9.00 -4.14 -1.49
C PHE A 81 7.64 -4.50 -0.90
N SER A 82 7.17 -3.79 0.14
CA SER A 82 5.80 -3.88 0.61
C SER A 82 5.35 -5.33 0.88
N TYR A 83 4.29 -5.81 0.23
CA TYR A 83 3.89 -7.23 0.29
C TYR A 83 5.04 -8.19 -0.04
N GLY A 84 5.92 -7.79 -0.97
CA GLY A 84 7.10 -8.59 -1.31
C GLY A 84 8.01 -8.84 -0.10
N THR A 85 8.00 -8.01 0.92
CA THR A 85 8.75 -8.27 2.16
C THR A 85 8.15 -9.42 2.94
N TYR A 86 6.81 -9.56 2.98
CA TYR A 86 6.18 -10.74 3.59
C TYR A 86 6.45 -12.02 2.79
N LEU A 87 6.43 -11.95 1.46
CA LEU A 87 6.86 -13.07 0.61
C LEU A 87 8.32 -13.44 0.89
N GLY A 88 9.21 -12.47 1.04
CA GLY A 88 10.61 -12.68 1.41
C GLY A 88 10.79 -13.32 2.79
N GLN A 89 10.01 -12.88 3.77
CA GLN A 89 9.95 -13.48 5.12
C GLN A 89 9.50 -14.94 5.07
N VAL A 90 8.42 -15.23 4.32
CA VAL A 90 7.88 -16.60 4.15
C VAL A 90 8.90 -17.48 3.41
N TYR A 91 9.46 -17.02 2.28
CA TYR A 91 10.45 -17.76 1.51
C TYR A 91 11.67 -18.10 2.36
N SER A 92 12.24 -17.14 3.03
CA SER A 92 13.45 -17.32 3.84
C SER A 92 13.21 -18.14 5.11
N THR A 93 11.97 -18.15 5.63
CA THR A 93 11.56 -19.08 6.71
C THR A 93 11.51 -20.53 6.21
N LEU A 94 10.93 -20.76 5.03
CA LEU A 94 10.78 -22.11 4.46
C LEU A 94 12.09 -22.65 3.90
N PHE A 95 12.90 -21.79 3.28
CA PHE A 95 14.12 -22.17 2.53
C PHE A 95 15.34 -21.32 2.93
N PRO A 96 15.74 -21.27 4.21
CA PRO A 96 16.81 -20.38 4.66
C PRO A 96 18.17 -20.66 3.99
N SER A 97 18.46 -21.91 3.65
CA SER A 97 19.69 -22.30 2.95
C SER A 97 19.72 -21.93 1.47
N HIS A 98 18.57 -21.57 0.89
CA HIS A 98 18.44 -21.17 -0.51
C HIS A 98 18.54 -19.64 -0.71
N VAL A 99 18.71 -18.87 0.37
CA VAL A 99 18.86 -17.42 0.33
C VAL A 99 20.34 -17.04 0.30
N ARG A 100 20.79 -16.33 -0.74
CA ARG A 100 22.12 -15.74 -0.85
C ARG A 100 22.16 -14.34 -0.22
N ARG A 101 21.24 -13.46 -0.62
CA ARG A 101 21.04 -12.08 -0.12
C ARG A 101 19.56 -11.82 -0.03
N LEU A 102 19.16 -11.07 1.00
CA LEU A 102 17.77 -10.74 1.26
C LEU A 102 17.64 -9.25 1.56
N VAL A 103 17.04 -8.49 0.64
CA VAL A 103 16.71 -7.07 0.83
C VAL A 103 15.21 -6.95 0.95
N MET A 104 14.73 -6.33 1.99
CA MET A 104 13.32 -6.10 2.28
C MET A 104 13.10 -4.64 2.63
N ASP A 105 12.36 -3.93 1.78
CA ASP A 105 12.06 -2.51 1.92
C ASP A 105 10.58 -2.30 2.22
N SER A 106 10.29 -1.52 3.26
CA SER A 106 8.93 -1.26 3.74
C SER A 106 8.26 -2.54 4.25
N ASN A 107 8.66 -2.96 5.44
CA ASN A 107 8.43 -4.32 5.92
C ASN A 107 7.04 -4.54 6.51
N VAL A 108 6.30 -5.49 5.93
CA VAL A 108 5.04 -5.99 6.51
C VAL A 108 5.28 -6.62 7.89
N ASP A 109 4.48 -6.21 8.87
CA ASP A 109 4.47 -6.81 10.20
C ASP A 109 3.81 -8.22 10.16
N PRO A 110 4.57 -9.30 10.34
CA PRO A 110 4.00 -10.65 10.22
C PRO A 110 3.04 -11.02 11.35
N ARG A 111 2.99 -10.26 12.45
CA ARG A 111 2.06 -10.48 13.56
C ARG A 111 0.63 -10.06 13.22
N ASP A 112 0.49 -9.14 12.26
CA ASP A 112 -0.77 -8.42 12.00
C ASP A 112 -1.44 -8.81 10.69
N VAL A 113 -0.82 -9.75 9.94
CA VAL A 113 -1.36 -10.22 8.66
C VAL A 113 -2.72 -10.90 8.84
N TRP A 114 -3.80 -10.45 8.15
CA TRP A 114 -3.81 -9.20 7.34
C TRP A 114 -4.79 -8.18 7.92
N TYR A 115 -5.82 -8.64 8.64
CA TYR A 115 -6.91 -7.80 9.12
C TYR A 115 -6.43 -6.63 9.99
N LYS A 116 -5.52 -6.91 10.93
CA LYS A 116 -5.01 -5.89 11.85
C LYS A 116 -4.02 -4.96 11.16
N ALA A 117 -3.23 -5.45 10.21
CA ALA A 117 -2.33 -4.63 9.40
C ALA A 117 -3.12 -3.52 8.69
N ASN A 118 -4.27 -3.84 8.10
CA ASN A 118 -5.13 -2.85 7.43
C ASN A 118 -5.65 -1.78 8.40
N LEU A 119 -6.05 -2.13 9.62
CA LEU A 119 -6.46 -1.14 10.63
C LEU A 119 -5.29 -0.24 11.09
N ASN A 120 -4.07 -0.78 11.12
CA ASN A 120 -2.87 0.00 11.43
C ASN A 120 -2.54 0.97 10.29
N GLN A 121 -2.69 0.54 9.03
CA GLN A 121 -2.54 1.38 7.86
C GLN A 121 -3.48 2.59 7.90
N ASP A 122 -4.76 2.41 8.24
CA ASP A 122 -5.73 3.49 8.32
C ASP A 122 -5.25 4.64 9.21
N VAL A 123 -4.66 4.29 10.37
CA VAL A 123 -4.11 5.27 11.31
C VAL A 123 -2.89 5.98 10.73
N ALA A 124 -2.01 5.24 10.06
CA ALA A 124 -0.80 5.77 9.48
C ALA A 124 -1.09 6.65 8.26
N PHE A 125 -1.97 6.24 7.36
CA PHE A 125 -2.41 7.07 6.24
C PHE A 125 -3.11 8.36 6.68
N ASN A 126 -3.91 8.31 7.74
CA ASN A 126 -4.53 9.53 8.28
C ASN A 126 -3.50 10.49 8.90
N ARG A 127 -2.36 10.00 9.38
CA ARG A 127 -1.21 10.84 9.76
C ARG A 127 -0.56 11.45 8.51
N ASN A 128 -0.26 10.64 7.50
CA ASN A 128 0.47 11.09 6.33
C ASN A 128 -0.32 12.08 5.46
N ILE A 129 -1.63 11.90 5.30
CA ILE A 129 -2.45 12.88 4.59
C ILE A 129 -2.45 14.25 5.29
N LYS A 130 -2.37 14.29 6.63
CA LYS A 130 -2.24 15.55 7.38
C LYS A 130 -0.86 16.19 7.18
N ILE A 131 0.20 15.39 7.07
CA ILE A 131 1.54 15.90 6.72
C ILE A 131 1.48 16.55 5.33
N TRP A 132 0.84 15.93 4.35
CA TRP A 132 0.63 16.54 3.04
C TRP A 132 -0.23 17.81 3.10
N PHE A 133 -1.29 17.86 3.91
CA PHE A 133 -2.07 19.08 4.12
C PHE A 133 -1.22 20.22 4.72
N ALA A 134 -0.32 19.89 5.65
CA ALA A 134 0.63 20.86 6.21
C ALA A 134 1.62 21.36 5.14
N TRP A 135 2.09 20.46 4.26
CA TRP A 135 2.94 20.81 3.12
C TRP A 135 2.18 21.74 2.14
N LEU A 136 0.94 21.46 1.77
CA LEU A 136 0.12 22.35 0.94
C LEU A 136 -0.06 23.73 1.58
N ALA A 137 -0.28 23.78 2.89
CA ALA A 137 -0.41 25.01 3.64
C ALA A 137 0.89 25.84 3.66
N LYS A 138 2.06 25.20 3.76
CA LYS A 138 3.37 25.86 3.61
C LYS A 138 3.48 26.58 2.26
N TYR A 139 2.92 25.99 1.22
CA TYR A 139 2.94 26.54 -0.15
C TYR A 139 1.61 27.21 -0.55
N HIS A 140 0.89 27.81 0.43
CA HIS A 140 -0.41 28.43 0.19
C HIS A 140 -0.40 29.56 -0.85
N LYS A 141 0.73 30.24 -1.06
CA LYS A 141 0.89 31.26 -2.11
C LYS A 141 0.87 30.68 -3.53
N ILE A 142 1.08 29.38 -3.67
CA ILE A 142 1.07 28.67 -4.96
C ILE A 142 -0.28 27.99 -5.17
N TYR A 143 -0.72 27.25 -4.17
CA TYR A 143 -1.93 26.40 -4.29
C TYR A 143 -3.24 27.11 -3.87
N HIS A 144 -3.17 28.14 -3.02
CA HIS A 144 -4.32 28.88 -2.49
C HIS A 144 -5.38 28.03 -1.81
N LEU A 145 -5.00 26.89 -1.23
CA LEU A 145 -5.88 25.92 -0.56
C LEU A 145 -6.08 26.20 0.95
N GLY A 146 -5.33 27.15 1.50
CA GLY A 146 -5.35 27.53 2.92
C GLY A 146 -3.93 27.66 3.47
N SER A 147 -3.75 28.48 4.50
CA SER A 147 -2.44 28.79 5.10
C SER A 147 -2.14 27.98 6.37
N THR A 148 -2.99 27.02 6.73
CA THR A 148 -2.78 26.09 7.84
C THR A 148 -3.24 24.69 7.46
N GLU A 149 -2.65 23.66 8.06
CA GLU A 149 -3.06 22.25 7.87
C GLU A 149 -4.56 22.07 8.05
N LYS A 150 -5.12 22.62 9.13
CA LYS A 150 -6.57 22.56 9.43
C LYS A 150 -7.44 23.23 8.37
N ALA A 151 -6.98 24.34 7.76
CA ALA A 151 -7.72 25.01 6.69
C ALA A 151 -7.77 24.14 5.43
N VAL A 152 -6.64 23.55 5.04
CA VAL A 152 -6.55 22.63 3.91
C VAL A 152 -7.39 21.37 4.16
N GLN A 153 -7.27 20.78 5.34
CA GLN A 153 -8.08 19.62 5.74
C GLN A 153 -9.59 19.91 5.68
N LYS A 154 -10.01 21.08 6.20
CA LYS A 154 -11.42 21.51 6.16
C LYS A 154 -11.92 21.66 4.72
N LEU A 155 -11.07 22.20 3.84
CA LEU A 155 -11.37 22.35 2.43
C LEU A 155 -11.51 20.97 1.75
N PHE A 156 -10.58 20.08 1.96
CA PHE A 156 -10.60 18.72 1.41
C PHE A 156 -11.90 17.98 1.74
N TYR A 157 -12.27 17.93 3.02
CA TYR A 157 -13.51 17.28 3.45
C TYR A 157 -14.78 18.07 3.08
N ARG A 158 -14.67 19.36 2.78
CA ARG A 158 -15.78 20.12 2.19
C ARG A 158 -16.07 19.65 0.77
N GLU A 159 -15.03 19.50 -0.06
CA GLU A 159 -15.17 19.02 -1.44
C GLU A 159 -15.72 17.59 -1.46
N GLU A 160 -15.20 16.69 -0.63
CA GLU A 160 -15.73 15.33 -0.48
C GLU A 160 -17.25 15.33 -0.18
N ARG A 161 -17.70 16.20 0.74
CA ARG A 161 -19.15 16.30 1.05
C ARG A 161 -19.97 16.91 -0.08
N LEU A 162 -19.41 17.80 -0.89
CA LEU A 162 -20.08 18.33 -2.08
C LEU A 162 -20.21 17.27 -3.15
N LEU A 163 -19.15 16.49 -3.38
CA LEU A 163 -19.13 15.37 -4.31
C LEU A 163 -20.12 14.26 -3.97
N LEU A 164 -20.39 14.05 -2.67
CA LEU A 164 -21.45 13.13 -2.25
C LEU A 164 -22.85 13.51 -2.76
N LYS A 165 -23.08 14.80 -2.93
CA LYS A 165 -24.38 15.32 -3.41
C LYS A 165 -24.40 15.52 -4.92
N HIS A 166 -23.27 15.91 -5.46
CA HIS A 166 -23.10 16.31 -6.85
C HIS A 166 -21.77 15.76 -7.39
N PRO A 167 -21.72 14.48 -7.82
CA PRO A 167 -20.50 13.91 -8.41
C PRO A 167 -20.01 14.75 -9.58
N ALA A 168 -18.75 15.12 -9.59
CA ALA A 168 -18.16 15.96 -10.61
C ALA A 168 -18.11 15.20 -11.94
N GLY A 169 -18.64 15.81 -13.00
CA GLY A 169 -18.81 15.17 -14.30
C GLY A 169 -19.72 13.92 -14.29
N GLY A 170 -20.44 13.68 -13.19
CA GLY A 170 -21.24 12.47 -12.98
C GLY A 170 -20.43 11.21 -12.72
N VAL A 171 -19.12 11.34 -12.47
CA VAL A 171 -18.18 10.20 -12.33
C VAL A 171 -17.27 10.27 -11.10
N ILE A 172 -16.87 11.47 -10.67
CA ILE A 172 -16.03 11.63 -9.49
C ILE A 172 -16.91 11.95 -8.29
N GLY A 173 -17.17 10.95 -7.48
CA GLY A 173 -17.83 11.04 -6.20
C GLY A 173 -16.83 11.19 -5.03
N PRO A 174 -17.31 11.08 -3.77
CA PRO A 174 -16.46 11.18 -2.59
C PRO A 174 -15.42 10.06 -2.51
N ASP A 175 -15.74 8.88 -3.03
CA ASP A 175 -14.90 7.70 -2.94
C ASP A 175 -13.72 7.81 -3.92
N GLU A 176 -14.00 8.17 -5.18
CA GLU A 176 -12.97 8.45 -6.19
C GLU A 176 -12.05 9.59 -5.77
N TRP A 177 -12.60 10.60 -5.07
CA TRP A 177 -11.82 11.69 -4.48
C TRP A 177 -10.80 11.18 -3.45
N VAL A 178 -11.23 10.35 -2.52
CA VAL A 178 -10.35 9.77 -1.49
C VAL A 178 -9.29 8.87 -2.12
N ASP A 179 -9.68 8.03 -3.08
CA ASP A 179 -8.77 7.08 -3.72
C ASP A 179 -7.63 7.80 -4.46
N VAL A 180 -7.94 8.86 -5.24
CA VAL A 180 -6.90 9.66 -5.92
C VAL A 180 -5.91 10.26 -4.93
N PHE A 181 -6.40 10.86 -3.84
CA PHE A 181 -5.52 11.53 -2.88
C PHE A 181 -4.87 10.59 -1.85
N LEU A 182 -5.23 9.30 -1.84
CA LEU A 182 -4.55 8.29 -1.04
C LEU A 182 -3.05 8.21 -1.38
N TYR A 183 -2.69 8.42 -2.64
CA TYR A 183 -1.30 8.39 -3.10
C TYR A 183 -0.42 9.47 -2.46
N ALA A 184 -0.98 10.58 -1.98
CA ALA A 184 -0.23 11.55 -1.19
C ALA A 184 0.25 10.98 0.17
N GLY A 185 -0.44 9.96 0.68
CA GLY A 185 -0.02 9.24 1.88
C GLY A 185 0.99 8.12 1.61
N TYR A 186 1.08 7.66 0.35
CA TYR A 186 2.06 6.65 -0.08
C TYR A 186 3.40 7.26 -0.47
N TYR A 187 3.40 8.35 -1.29
CA TYR A 187 4.58 8.79 -2.02
C TYR A 187 4.72 10.31 -2.04
N GLU A 188 5.81 10.83 -1.49
CA GLU A 188 6.09 12.27 -1.52
C GLU A 188 6.25 12.82 -2.93
N GLN A 189 6.79 12.04 -3.88
CA GLN A 189 6.94 12.43 -5.28
C GLN A 189 5.61 12.76 -5.98
N THR A 190 4.47 12.26 -5.48
CA THR A 190 3.14 12.59 -6.02
C THR A 190 2.60 13.93 -5.54
N TRP A 191 3.19 14.54 -4.50
CA TRP A 191 2.63 15.71 -3.82
C TRP A 191 2.45 16.92 -4.74
N LEU A 192 3.38 17.16 -5.68
CA LEU A 192 3.27 18.25 -6.64
C LEU A 192 2.06 18.08 -7.57
N GLN A 193 1.90 16.89 -8.11
CA GLN A 193 0.82 16.57 -9.04
C GLN A 193 -0.54 16.62 -8.32
N LEU A 194 -0.64 15.95 -7.18
CA LEU A 194 -1.88 15.92 -6.39
C LEU A 194 -2.24 17.30 -5.83
N GLY A 195 -1.24 18.10 -5.41
CA GLY A 195 -1.46 19.48 -4.99
C GLY A 195 -2.02 20.36 -6.12
N SER A 196 -1.50 20.18 -7.34
CA SER A 196 -2.01 20.89 -8.53
C SER A 196 -3.40 20.42 -8.93
N ALA A 197 -3.70 19.12 -8.85
CA ALA A 197 -5.01 18.57 -9.12
C ALA A 197 -6.06 19.08 -8.11
N PHE A 198 -5.71 19.09 -6.82
CA PHE A 198 -6.59 19.62 -5.78
C PHE A 198 -6.87 21.12 -5.99
N ALA A 199 -5.85 21.93 -6.24
CA ALA A 199 -6.01 23.36 -6.53
C ALA A 199 -6.81 23.60 -7.81
N GLY A 200 -6.55 22.85 -8.87
CA GLY A 200 -7.29 22.90 -10.13
C GLY A 200 -8.77 22.57 -9.94
N PHE A 201 -9.08 21.55 -9.18
CA PHE A 201 -10.44 21.19 -8.83
C PHE A 201 -11.16 22.32 -8.07
N VAL A 202 -10.55 22.85 -7.00
CA VAL A 202 -11.17 23.88 -6.15
C VAL A 202 -11.37 25.21 -6.89
N HIS A 203 -10.38 25.64 -7.69
CA HIS A 203 -10.39 26.98 -8.26
C HIS A 203 -10.94 27.05 -9.68
N LYS A 204 -10.88 25.94 -10.42
CA LYS A 204 -11.21 25.91 -11.86
C LYS A 204 -12.26 24.84 -12.19
N ASN A 205 -12.77 24.12 -11.20
CA ASN A 205 -13.65 22.95 -11.40
C ASN A 205 -13.04 21.92 -12.38
N ASP A 206 -11.71 21.73 -12.29
CA ASP A 206 -10.97 20.78 -13.15
C ASP A 206 -11.10 19.35 -12.60
N TRP A 207 -12.29 18.81 -12.74
CA TRP A 207 -12.58 17.43 -12.36
C TRP A 207 -11.97 16.41 -13.34
N LYS A 208 -11.64 16.84 -14.57
CA LYS A 208 -11.05 15.94 -15.58
C LYS A 208 -9.67 15.47 -15.17
N THR A 209 -8.83 16.37 -14.66
CA THR A 209 -7.51 15.98 -14.12
C THR A 209 -7.65 14.98 -12.97
N VAL A 210 -8.62 15.16 -12.08
CA VAL A 210 -8.88 14.18 -10.99
C VAL A 210 -9.35 12.84 -11.57
N LYS A 211 -10.21 12.84 -12.59
CA LYS A 211 -10.65 11.64 -13.29
C LYS A 211 -9.48 10.90 -13.97
N ASP A 212 -8.61 11.64 -14.67
CA ASP A 212 -7.46 11.05 -15.36
C ASP A 212 -6.50 10.38 -14.38
N LEU A 213 -6.31 10.96 -13.18
CA LEU A 213 -5.55 10.34 -12.09
C LEU A 213 -6.24 9.06 -11.60
N PHE A 214 -7.54 9.12 -11.34
CA PHE A 214 -8.31 7.94 -10.95
C PHE A 214 -8.21 6.81 -12.00
N ASP A 215 -8.36 7.13 -13.27
CA ASP A 215 -8.29 6.15 -14.36
C ASP A 215 -6.89 5.50 -14.48
N SER A 216 -5.83 6.26 -14.17
CA SER A 216 -4.46 5.74 -14.22
C SER A 216 -4.16 4.76 -13.09
N ASP A 217 -4.77 4.96 -11.94
CA ASP A 217 -4.46 4.23 -10.71
C ASP A 217 -5.41 3.05 -10.49
N ASP A 218 -6.73 3.26 -10.67
CA ASP A 218 -7.75 2.23 -10.44
C ASP A 218 -8.16 1.46 -11.70
N THR A 219 -7.68 1.88 -12.88
CA THR A 219 -7.90 1.21 -14.18
C THR A 219 -9.31 0.64 -14.35
N PRO A 220 -10.37 1.49 -14.42
CA PRO A 220 -11.75 1.00 -14.58
C PRO A 220 -11.90 0.00 -15.72
N GLY A 221 -12.52 -1.16 -15.44
CA GLY A 221 -12.66 -2.26 -16.42
C GLY A 221 -11.60 -3.35 -16.31
N ASP A 222 -10.59 -3.19 -15.46
CA ASP A 222 -9.62 -4.22 -15.10
C ASP A 222 -9.63 -4.45 -13.58
N ASP A 223 -9.87 -5.70 -13.15
CA ASP A 223 -9.84 -6.07 -11.74
C ASP A 223 -8.71 -7.04 -11.39
N ASN A 224 -7.74 -7.24 -12.27
CA ASN A 224 -6.71 -8.27 -12.06
C ASN A 224 -5.89 -8.00 -10.77
N GLY A 225 -5.42 -6.79 -10.55
CA GLY A 225 -4.70 -6.40 -9.34
C GLY A 225 -5.52 -6.67 -8.07
N PHE A 226 -6.76 -6.19 -8.04
CA PHE A 226 -7.69 -6.38 -6.92
C PHE A 226 -8.05 -7.86 -6.70
N ALA A 227 -8.25 -8.63 -7.77
CA ALA A 227 -8.54 -10.06 -7.69
C ALA A 227 -7.37 -10.84 -7.08
N VAL A 228 -6.15 -10.57 -7.53
CA VAL A 228 -4.93 -11.21 -6.99
C VAL A 228 -4.71 -10.81 -5.53
N TYR A 229 -4.84 -9.52 -5.20
CA TYR A 229 -4.74 -9.02 -3.83
C TYR A 229 -5.69 -9.77 -2.89
N ASN A 230 -6.99 -9.80 -3.20
CA ASN A 230 -7.98 -10.50 -2.38
C ASN A 230 -7.72 -12.01 -2.34
N ALA A 231 -7.33 -12.62 -3.47
CA ALA A 231 -7.04 -14.04 -3.52
C ALA A 231 -5.92 -14.42 -2.56
N VAL A 232 -4.84 -13.63 -2.51
CA VAL A 232 -3.73 -13.88 -1.57
C VAL A 232 -4.17 -13.60 -0.13
N GLN A 233 -4.62 -12.41 0.16
CA GLN A 233 -4.89 -12.00 1.54
C GLN A 233 -6.03 -12.78 2.20
N CYS A 234 -7.10 -13.07 1.47
CA CYS A 234 -8.22 -13.83 2.03
C CYS A 234 -7.93 -15.33 2.17
N THR A 235 -6.96 -15.86 1.39
CA THR A 235 -6.59 -17.29 1.44
C THR A 235 -5.41 -17.54 2.40
N ASP A 236 -4.47 -16.62 2.54
CA ASP A 236 -3.33 -16.73 3.46
C ASP A 236 -3.77 -16.95 4.91
N VAL A 237 -4.74 -16.17 5.38
CA VAL A 237 -5.20 -16.21 6.75
C VAL A 237 -6.70 -16.00 6.88
N GLN A 238 -7.29 -16.54 7.93
CA GLN A 238 -8.71 -16.35 8.21
C GLN A 238 -9.00 -14.94 8.70
N TRP A 239 -9.70 -14.16 7.90
CA TRP A 239 -10.26 -12.88 8.32
C TRP A 239 -11.49 -13.08 9.23
N PRO A 240 -11.84 -12.09 10.08
CA PRO A 240 -13.06 -12.19 10.89
C PRO A 240 -14.31 -12.36 10.01
N LEU A 241 -15.11 -13.38 10.26
CA LEU A 241 -16.35 -13.68 9.51
C LEU A 241 -17.57 -12.90 10.01
N SER A 242 -17.43 -12.16 11.10
CA SER A 242 -18.52 -11.39 11.71
C SER A 242 -18.50 -9.94 11.26
N TRP A 243 -19.51 -9.51 10.50
CA TRP A 243 -19.70 -8.10 10.17
C TRP A 243 -19.77 -7.20 11.40
N ALA A 244 -20.39 -7.67 12.50
CA ALA A 244 -20.45 -6.89 13.74
C ALA A 244 -19.05 -6.56 14.30
N LYS A 245 -18.07 -7.46 14.14
CA LYS A 245 -16.67 -7.18 14.49
C LYS A 245 -16.08 -6.13 13.55
N TRP A 246 -16.24 -6.28 12.25
CA TRP A 246 -15.76 -5.30 11.27
C TRP A 246 -16.33 -3.90 11.54
N ALA A 247 -17.65 -3.81 11.71
CA ALA A 247 -18.31 -2.54 11.97
C ALA A 247 -17.76 -1.87 13.24
N ARG A 248 -17.64 -2.62 14.35
CA ARG A 248 -17.11 -2.08 15.60
C ARG A 248 -15.68 -1.58 15.44
N ASP A 249 -14.80 -2.40 14.86
CA ASP A 249 -13.38 -2.11 14.76
C ASP A 249 -13.13 -0.93 13.80
N ASN A 250 -13.79 -0.91 12.63
CA ASN A 250 -13.66 0.18 11.66
C ASN A 250 -14.30 1.48 12.15
N TRP A 251 -15.44 1.48 12.84
CA TRP A 251 -15.96 2.69 13.45
C TRP A 251 -15.06 3.23 14.57
N ALA A 252 -14.42 2.35 15.35
CA ALA A 252 -13.45 2.75 16.36
C ALA A 252 -12.20 3.38 15.73
N THR A 253 -11.74 2.84 14.60
CA THR A 253 -10.63 3.39 13.82
C THR A 253 -11.02 4.69 13.13
N PHE A 254 -12.18 4.75 12.48
CA PHE A 254 -12.68 5.94 11.78
C PHE A 254 -12.79 7.17 12.68
N LYS A 255 -13.17 7.03 13.95
CA LYS A 255 -13.22 8.15 14.90
C LYS A 255 -11.89 8.90 15.04
N LYS A 256 -10.76 8.24 14.86
CA LYS A 256 -9.42 8.82 14.98
C LYS A 256 -8.70 8.96 13.65
N ALA A 257 -9.09 8.20 12.65
CA ALA A 257 -8.48 8.11 11.33
C ALA A 257 -9.55 8.05 10.22
N PRO A 258 -10.29 9.14 9.96
CA PRO A 258 -11.42 9.12 9.04
C PRO A 258 -11.04 9.01 7.56
N PHE A 259 -9.80 9.30 7.19
CA PHE A 259 -9.40 9.52 5.80
C PHE A 259 -9.78 8.36 4.88
N GLN A 260 -9.27 7.13 5.12
CA GLN A 260 -9.52 5.99 4.24
C GLN A 260 -10.18 4.78 4.92
N THR A 261 -10.43 4.82 6.22
CA THR A 261 -10.84 3.63 7.00
C THR A 261 -11.99 2.84 6.36
N TRP A 262 -13.02 3.50 5.87
CA TRP A 262 -14.14 2.81 5.26
C TRP A 262 -13.87 2.36 3.82
N GLY A 263 -13.08 3.10 3.04
CA GLY A 263 -12.58 2.66 1.74
C GLY A 263 -11.79 1.36 1.88
N ASN A 264 -10.79 1.36 2.77
CA ASN A 264 -9.97 0.19 3.07
C ASN A 264 -10.80 -1.00 3.61
N ALA A 265 -11.78 -0.74 4.48
CA ALA A 265 -12.69 -1.78 4.98
C ALA A 265 -13.45 -2.46 3.82
N TRP A 266 -14.01 -1.70 2.87
CA TRP A 266 -14.75 -2.26 1.75
C TRP A 266 -13.85 -2.89 0.70
N PHE A 267 -12.63 -2.40 0.53
CA PHE A 267 -11.61 -3.01 -0.33
C PHE A 267 -11.31 -4.46 0.11
N ASN A 268 -11.29 -4.70 1.42
CA ASN A 268 -11.01 -6.00 2.01
C ASN A 268 -12.27 -6.84 2.31
N ALA A 269 -13.46 -6.26 2.25
CA ALA A 269 -14.70 -6.93 2.63
C ALA A 269 -15.06 -8.21 1.81
N PRO A 270 -14.57 -8.45 0.60
CA PRO A 270 -14.69 -9.75 -0.04
C PRO A 270 -14.19 -10.92 0.82
N CYS A 271 -13.20 -10.69 1.72
CA CYS A 271 -12.69 -11.71 2.64
C CYS A 271 -13.73 -12.23 3.64
N LEU A 272 -14.82 -11.48 3.91
CA LEU A 272 -15.96 -11.98 4.68
C LEU A 272 -16.67 -13.18 4.02
N TYR A 273 -16.55 -13.32 2.71
CA TYR A 273 -17.29 -14.27 1.89
C TYR A 273 -16.39 -15.10 0.97
N TRP A 274 -15.07 -15.07 1.23
CA TRP A 274 -14.11 -15.68 0.32
C TRP A 274 -14.33 -17.19 0.20
N PRO A 275 -14.39 -17.74 -1.02
CA PRO A 275 -14.79 -19.13 -1.23
C PRO A 275 -13.67 -20.15 -1.00
N ALA A 276 -12.41 -19.74 -1.07
CA ALA A 276 -11.29 -20.63 -0.76
C ALA A 276 -11.10 -20.76 0.76
N LYS A 277 -10.64 -21.92 1.19
CA LYS A 277 -10.34 -22.17 2.60
C LYS A 277 -9.10 -21.38 3.00
N ALA A 278 -9.27 -20.52 4.00
CA ALA A 278 -8.15 -19.78 4.58
C ALA A 278 -7.22 -20.68 5.41
N HIS A 279 -5.96 -20.31 5.45
CA HIS A 279 -4.93 -21.00 6.21
C HIS A 279 -4.66 -20.33 7.57
N LYS A 280 -3.75 -20.91 8.34
CA LYS A 280 -3.16 -20.26 9.51
C LYS A 280 -1.93 -19.47 9.03
N PRO A 281 -1.67 -18.28 9.61
CA PRO A 281 -0.46 -17.53 9.27
C PRO A 281 0.79 -18.37 9.60
N LEU A 282 1.77 -18.31 8.70
CA LEU A 282 3.07 -18.94 8.96
C LEU A 282 3.76 -18.17 10.10
N ARG A 283 4.29 -18.90 11.06
CA ARG A 283 5.20 -18.31 12.05
C ARG A 283 6.52 -18.00 11.35
N ILE A 284 6.82 -16.73 11.24
CA ILE A 284 8.09 -16.28 10.65
C ILE A 284 9.26 -16.58 11.59
N ASP A 285 10.30 -17.19 11.03
CA ASP A 285 11.54 -17.53 11.71
C ASP A 285 12.75 -17.28 10.80
N GLY A 286 13.41 -16.16 11.02
CA GLY A 286 14.64 -15.76 10.32
C GLY A 286 15.94 -16.22 10.98
N SER A 287 15.88 -17.04 12.05
CA SER A 287 17.06 -17.43 12.85
C SER A 287 18.14 -18.16 12.06
N LYS A 288 17.77 -18.85 10.98
CA LYS A 288 18.67 -19.60 10.09
C LYS A 288 19.09 -18.81 8.85
N VAL A 289 18.58 -17.62 8.65
CA VAL A 289 18.96 -16.74 7.52
C VAL A 289 20.31 -16.13 7.81
N HIS A 290 21.23 -16.26 6.86
CA HIS A 290 22.62 -15.84 7.06
C HIS A 290 22.77 -14.34 7.23
N SER A 291 22.05 -13.55 6.43
CA SER A 291 22.04 -12.08 6.51
C SER A 291 20.80 -11.52 5.79
N ALA A 292 20.33 -10.34 6.22
CA ALA A 292 19.31 -9.58 5.54
C ALA A 292 19.53 -8.08 5.73
N LEU A 293 19.17 -7.28 4.73
CA LEU A 293 19.06 -5.83 4.82
C LEU A 293 17.59 -5.45 4.84
N LEU A 294 17.15 -4.83 5.91
CA LEU A 294 15.82 -4.24 6.07
C LEU A 294 15.94 -2.73 5.86
N ILE A 295 15.01 -2.15 5.16
CA ILE A 295 14.97 -0.71 4.89
C ILE A 295 13.55 -0.23 5.21
N ASP A 296 13.41 0.96 5.79
CA ASP A 296 12.09 1.56 6.01
C ASP A 296 12.17 3.05 6.36
N GLU A 297 11.21 3.81 5.89
CA GLU A 297 10.96 5.17 6.38
C GLU A 297 10.11 5.14 7.66
N THR A 298 10.48 5.96 8.67
CA THR A 298 9.86 5.85 10.01
C THR A 298 8.40 6.31 10.06
N LEU A 299 7.93 6.99 9.01
CA LEU A 299 6.55 7.42 8.87
C LEU A 299 5.85 6.74 7.67
N ASP A 300 6.39 5.62 7.16
CA ASP A 300 5.66 4.81 6.19
C ASP A 300 4.23 4.54 6.66
N ALA A 301 3.27 4.69 5.77
CA ALA A 301 1.85 4.48 6.08
C ALA A 301 1.35 3.09 5.67
N ALA A 302 1.88 2.55 4.58
CA ALA A 302 1.42 1.27 4.04
C ALA A 302 1.97 0.08 4.84
N THR A 303 3.22 0.17 5.29
CA THR A 303 3.87 -0.79 6.18
C THR A 303 4.49 -0.07 7.38
N PRO A 304 3.69 0.28 8.39
CA PRO A 304 4.15 1.11 9.49
C PRO A 304 5.42 0.57 10.17
N PHE A 305 6.39 1.44 10.40
CA PHE A 305 7.75 1.16 10.91
C PHE A 305 7.87 0.15 12.06
N PRO A 306 6.91 0.05 13.02
CA PRO A 306 6.96 -1.03 14.02
C PRO A 306 7.01 -2.44 13.43
N GLY A 307 6.54 -2.65 12.20
CA GLY A 307 6.69 -3.90 11.46
C GLY A 307 8.16 -4.22 11.16
N SER A 308 8.94 -3.23 10.70
CA SER A 308 10.38 -3.40 10.45
C SER A 308 11.17 -3.72 11.72
N LEU A 309 10.80 -3.12 12.85
CA LEU A 309 11.39 -3.48 14.14
C LEU A 309 11.09 -4.92 14.54
N GLU A 310 9.86 -5.40 14.30
CA GLU A 310 9.49 -6.79 14.53
C GLU A 310 10.27 -7.75 13.63
N VAL A 311 10.31 -7.47 12.31
CA VAL A 311 11.08 -8.30 11.37
C VAL A 311 12.55 -8.35 11.77
N ARG A 312 13.14 -7.20 12.17
CA ARG A 312 14.50 -7.17 12.70
C ARG A 312 14.69 -8.09 13.91
N SER A 313 13.68 -8.18 14.79
CA SER A 313 13.75 -9.05 15.96
C SER A 313 13.69 -10.54 15.60
N LEU A 314 12.91 -10.89 14.56
CA LEU A 314 12.75 -12.27 14.07
C LEU A 314 13.95 -12.75 13.23
N PHE A 315 14.75 -11.81 12.70
CA PHE A 315 15.95 -12.08 11.88
C PHE A 315 17.19 -11.59 12.62
N PRO A 316 17.82 -12.42 13.48
CA PRO A 316 18.92 -11.99 14.35
C PRO A 316 20.17 -11.52 13.58
N ASN A 317 20.32 -11.95 12.33
CA ASN A 317 21.43 -11.55 11.44
C ASN A 317 21.02 -10.42 10.45
N ALA A 318 19.85 -9.84 10.61
CA ALA A 318 19.43 -8.70 9.78
C ALA A 318 19.96 -7.38 10.36
N VAL A 319 20.14 -6.43 9.47
CA VAL A 319 20.42 -5.01 9.77
C VAL A 319 19.26 -4.18 9.28
N LEU A 320 18.76 -3.25 10.10
CA LEU A 320 17.70 -2.31 9.74
C LEU A 320 18.30 -0.93 9.50
N LEU A 321 18.18 -0.46 8.27
CA LEU A 321 18.41 0.92 7.85
C LEU A 321 17.09 1.67 7.94
N ALA A 322 17.06 2.76 8.67
CA ALA A 322 15.89 3.62 8.80
C ALA A 322 16.13 5.01 8.22
N GLU A 323 15.07 5.62 7.68
CA GLU A 323 15.06 7.01 7.24
C GLU A 323 14.11 7.83 8.13
N PRO A 324 14.65 8.49 9.20
CA PRO A 324 13.84 9.16 10.19
C PRO A 324 13.06 10.36 9.64
N GLY A 325 11.73 10.32 9.77
CA GLY A 325 10.84 11.40 9.34
C GLY A 325 10.39 11.31 7.88
N GLY A 326 10.94 10.39 7.10
CA GLY A 326 10.45 10.10 5.76
C GLY A 326 9.06 9.46 5.79
N THR A 327 8.24 9.74 4.77
CA THR A 327 6.84 9.31 4.66
C THR A 327 6.56 8.49 3.40
N THR A 328 7.57 8.30 2.55
CA THR A 328 7.44 7.54 1.30
C THR A 328 7.46 6.04 1.59
N HIS A 329 6.59 5.30 0.93
CA HIS A 329 6.57 3.86 0.96
C HIS A 329 7.52 3.28 -0.09
N ALA A 330 8.39 2.34 0.29
CA ALA A 330 9.31 1.65 -0.63
C ALA A 330 10.26 2.62 -1.37
N ASP A 331 11.00 3.45 -0.62
CA ASP A 331 11.79 4.56 -1.19
C ASP A 331 13.20 4.17 -1.66
N SER A 332 13.66 2.96 -1.41
CA SER A 332 14.97 2.52 -1.92
C SER A 332 15.01 2.53 -3.47
N LEU A 333 16.20 2.78 -4.03
CA LEU A 333 16.45 2.98 -5.46
C LEU A 333 15.87 4.31 -6.02
N SER A 334 15.49 5.24 -5.15
CA SER A 334 15.01 6.58 -5.53
C SER A 334 16.13 7.61 -5.67
N GLY A 335 17.38 7.21 -5.49
CA GLY A 335 18.56 8.05 -5.66
C GLY A 335 19.14 8.61 -4.34
N ASP A 336 18.71 8.11 -3.19
CA ASP A 336 19.43 8.34 -1.93
C ASP A 336 20.73 7.51 -1.93
N LEU A 337 21.87 8.19 -2.07
CA LEU A 337 23.18 7.54 -2.12
C LEU A 337 23.54 6.80 -0.84
N CYS A 338 23.02 7.19 0.32
CA CYS A 338 23.26 6.49 1.58
C CYS A 338 22.54 5.13 1.56
N VAL A 339 21.29 5.08 1.13
CA VAL A 339 20.49 3.85 0.98
C VAL A 339 21.03 3.00 -0.16
N ASP A 340 21.16 3.58 -1.35
CA ASP A 340 21.54 2.87 -2.58
C ASP A 340 22.94 2.25 -2.50
N ASN A 341 23.93 2.96 -1.92
CA ASN A 341 25.26 2.41 -1.72
C ASN A 341 25.27 1.27 -0.68
N THR A 342 24.44 1.35 0.35
CA THR A 342 24.30 0.26 1.34
C THR A 342 23.72 -0.97 0.69
N ILE A 343 22.71 -0.82 -0.16
CA ILE A 343 22.13 -1.92 -0.95
C ILE A 343 23.17 -2.51 -1.90
N ALA A 344 23.88 -1.66 -2.66
CA ALA A 344 24.88 -2.10 -3.63
C ALA A 344 26.01 -2.89 -2.96
N ASN A 345 26.55 -2.40 -1.84
CA ASN A 345 27.59 -3.09 -1.06
C ASN A 345 27.09 -4.43 -0.52
N TYR A 346 25.86 -4.49 -0.02
CA TYR A 346 25.29 -5.74 0.45
C TYR A 346 25.08 -6.75 -0.68
N LEU A 347 24.48 -6.33 -1.78
CA LEU A 347 24.20 -7.24 -2.92
C LEU A 347 25.48 -7.76 -3.56
N ALA A 348 26.47 -6.90 -3.80
CA ALA A 348 27.72 -7.26 -4.45
C ALA A 348 28.67 -8.01 -3.51
N LEU A 349 28.95 -7.46 -2.34
CA LEU A 349 30.02 -7.89 -1.47
C LEU A 349 29.53 -8.64 -0.21
N GLY A 350 28.23 -8.54 0.12
CA GLY A 350 27.67 -9.08 1.36
C GLY A 350 27.98 -8.24 2.59
N GLN A 351 28.45 -7.02 2.39
CA GLN A 351 28.79 -6.12 3.48
C GLN A 351 27.53 -5.43 4.01
N LEU A 352 27.30 -5.54 5.31
CA LEU A 352 26.24 -4.86 6.03
C LEU A 352 26.85 -3.93 7.08
N PRO A 353 26.15 -2.85 7.45
CA PRO A 353 26.44 -2.08 8.66
C PRO A 353 26.48 -2.99 9.89
N ALA A 354 27.15 -2.56 10.94
CA ALA A 354 27.18 -3.31 12.19
C ALA A 354 25.81 -3.31 12.85
N ARG A 355 25.33 -4.49 13.28
CA ARG A 355 24.11 -4.60 14.06
C ARG A 355 24.35 -4.02 15.46
N VAL A 356 23.49 -3.10 15.90
CA VAL A 356 23.57 -2.49 17.23
C VAL A 356 22.67 -3.22 18.24
N ALA A 357 23.02 -3.12 19.51
CA ALA A 357 22.19 -3.67 20.59
C ALA A 357 20.88 -2.87 20.75
N GLY A 358 19.83 -3.57 21.23
CA GLY A 358 18.53 -2.97 21.44
C GLY A 358 17.57 -3.18 20.25
N ASN A 359 16.41 -2.51 20.31
CA ASN A 359 15.29 -2.72 19.39
C ASN A 359 15.12 -1.58 18.35
N GLY A 360 16.12 -0.73 18.20
CA GLY A 360 16.13 0.36 17.21
C GLY A 360 16.75 -0.04 15.86
N PRO A 361 16.81 0.90 14.91
CA PRO A 361 17.53 0.71 13.67
C PRO A 361 19.05 0.61 13.92
N ASP A 362 19.76 -0.04 13.03
CA ASP A 362 21.21 -0.24 13.09
C ASP A 362 21.97 0.87 12.36
N MET A 363 21.34 1.45 11.34
CA MET A 363 21.86 2.55 10.55
C MET A 363 20.72 3.54 10.28
N GLN A 364 21.08 4.81 10.09
CA GLN A 364 20.12 5.83 9.66
C GLN A 364 20.67 6.57 8.45
N CYS A 365 19.84 6.73 7.43
CA CYS A 365 20.05 7.65 6.32
C CYS A 365 19.08 8.81 6.46
N LYS A 366 19.41 9.94 5.86
CA LYS A 366 18.50 11.08 5.83
C LYS A 366 17.52 10.86 4.66
N PRO A 367 16.19 10.93 4.88
CA PRO A 367 15.26 10.77 3.77
C PRO A 367 15.48 11.82 2.67
N LEU A 368 15.07 11.52 1.45
CA LEU A 368 15.10 12.46 0.35
C LEU A 368 14.36 13.76 0.70
N PRO A 369 14.76 14.91 0.17
CA PRO A 369 14.08 16.17 0.43
C PRO A 369 12.65 16.15 -0.10
N VAL A 370 11.69 16.57 0.70
CA VAL A 370 10.30 16.74 0.23
C VAL A 370 10.24 17.68 -0.98
N PRO A 371 9.36 17.42 -1.97
CA PRO A 371 9.27 18.23 -3.18
C PRO A 371 9.00 19.72 -2.89
N VAL A 372 9.58 20.59 -3.70
CA VAL A 372 9.40 22.05 -3.62
C VAL A 372 8.74 22.53 -4.89
N PRO A 373 7.51 23.07 -4.84
CA PRO A 373 6.86 23.60 -6.03
C PRO A 373 7.51 24.90 -6.47
N THR A 374 7.87 25.01 -7.74
CA THR A 374 8.46 26.23 -8.34
C THR A 374 7.42 27.17 -8.94
N SER A 375 6.29 26.62 -9.44
CA SER A 375 5.06 27.33 -9.85
C SER A 375 3.92 26.30 -10.01
N ALA A 376 2.68 26.76 -10.06
CA ALA A 376 1.53 25.86 -10.28
C ALA A 376 1.55 25.18 -11.67
N SER A 377 2.27 25.72 -12.65
CA SER A 377 2.40 25.17 -14.01
C SER A 377 3.57 24.20 -14.17
N SER A 378 4.66 24.37 -13.43
CA SER A 378 5.82 23.46 -13.49
C SER A 378 5.55 22.11 -12.80
N ALA A 379 4.59 22.07 -11.88
CA ALA A 379 4.14 20.85 -11.25
C ALA A 379 3.52 19.83 -12.25
N ALA A 380 2.89 20.31 -13.32
CA ALA A 380 2.30 19.46 -14.35
C ALA A 380 3.34 18.74 -15.23
N HIS A 381 4.54 19.30 -15.41
CA HIS A 381 5.60 18.71 -16.27
C HIS A 381 6.50 17.72 -15.52
N ALA A 382 6.69 17.90 -14.20
CA ALA A 382 7.40 16.92 -13.36
C ALA A 382 6.63 15.60 -13.22
N ALA A 383 5.32 15.65 -13.44
CA ALA A 383 4.40 14.53 -13.32
C ALA A 383 4.63 13.38 -14.33
N SER A 384 5.18 13.66 -15.51
CA SER A 384 5.46 12.62 -16.52
C SER A 384 6.61 11.69 -16.13
N GLY A 385 7.57 12.17 -15.34
CA GLY A 385 8.67 11.36 -14.80
C GLY A 385 8.27 10.54 -13.56
N ALA A 386 7.48 11.16 -12.67
CA ALA A 386 7.02 10.51 -11.43
C ALA A 386 5.98 9.41 -11.70
N ALA A 387 5.11 9.59 -12.72
CA ALA A 387 4.17 8.55 -13.15
C ALA A 387 4.87 7.31 -13.71
N ALA A 388 6.04 7.46 -14.32
CA ALA A 388 6.87 6.35 -14.79
C ALA A 388 7.51 5.59 -13.62
N ALA A 389 7.97 6.29 -12.58
CA ALA A 389 8.53 5.69 -11.37
C ALA A 389 7.44 5.01 -10.51
N ALA A 390 6.28 5.65 -10.33
CA ALA A 390 5.12 5.07 -9.64
C ALA A 390 4.60 3.82 -10.35
N ARG A 391 4.62 3.75 -11.68
CA ARG A 391 4.31 2.52 -12.44
C ARG A 391 5.27 1.37 -12.16
N LEU A 392 6.55 1.64 -11.97
CA LEU A 392 7.53 0.61 -11.60
C LEU A 392 7.26 0.06 -10.18
N VAL A 393 6.83 0.91 -9.25
CA VAL A 393 6.48 0.51 -7.88
C VAL A 393 5.08 -0.13 -7.81
N SER A 394 4.11 0.35 -8.59
CA SER A 394 2.77 -0.27 -8.73
C SER A 394 2.83 -1.68 -9.37
N LEU A 395 3.86 -1.98 -10.16
CA LEU A 395 4.12 -3.34 -10.66
C LEU A 395 4.77 -4.24 -9.57
N ALA A 396 5.24 -3.66 -8.47
CA ALA A 396 5.83 -4.37 -7.33
C ALA A 396 4.85 -4.59 -6.16
N GLN A 397 3.66 -3.99 -6.21
CA GLN A 397 2.52 -4.28 -5.32
C GLN A 397 1.67 -5.38 -5.96
#